data_179613462bf39b9e1e68f2658ef862e5
#
_entry.id   179613462bf39b9e1e68f2658ef862e5
#
_cell.length_a   1.000
_cell.length_b   1.000
_cell.length_c   1.000
_cell.angle_alpha   90.00
_cell.angle_beta   90.00
_cell.angle_gamma   90.00
#
_symmetry.space_group_name_H-M   'P 1'
#
loop_
_entity.id
_entity.type
_entity.pdbx_description
1 polymer ?
#
loop_
_entity_poly.entity_id
_entity_poly.type
_entity_poly.pdbx_seq_one_letter_code
_entity_poly.pdbx_strand_id
1 'polypeptide(L)'
;GTLTEDNEVWLTTEIFVDDDNNIAELISLYLTKECFDTKIVNDGEEALIAFEQYNPNLILLDLMLPGIDGYQVCREVRAKANVPIIMLSAKGEIFDKVLGLELGADDYMMKPFDSKELVARVKAVLRRYQPVKTEEVIPDLKCVKYEDLVINLSNYSVIYMGQAVDMPPKELELLYFLASSPNQVFTREQLLDHIWGYEYIGDTRTVDVHVKRLREKIKDHANWSLATVWGIGYKFEVRD
;
A
#
# COMPACT_ATOMS: atom_id res chain seq x y z
N GLY A 1 43.62 0.41 -8.46
CA GLY A 1 42.57 0.24 -7.50
C GLY A 1 41.29 -0.03 -8.25
N THR A 2 40.85 -1.26 -8.24
CA THR A 2 39.60 -1.76 -8.83
C THR A 2 38.42 -1.23 -8.03
N LEU A 3 37.56 -0.44 -8.65
CA LEU A 3 36.25 -0.09 -8.14
C LEU A 3 35.37 -1.34 -8.24
N THR A 4 34.93 -1.83 -7.12
CA THR A 4 33.95 -2.93 -7.03
C THR A 4 32.55 -2.39 -7.36
N GLU A 5 31.90 -3.05 -8.32
CA GLU A 5 30.58 -2.70 -8.91
C GLU A 5 29.38 -3.02 -8.02
N ASP A 6 29.46 -2.93 -6.70
CA ASP A 6 28.40 -3.43 -5.80
C ASP A 6 27.74 -2.37 -4.90
N ASN A 7 27.67 -1.11 -5.34
CA ASN A 7 26.88 -0.08 -4.66
C ASN A 7 26.00 0.70 -5.64
N GLU A 8 25.06 0.05 -6.32
CA GLU A 8 23.89 0.74 -6.86
C GLU A 8 23.01 1.12 -5.68
N VAL A 9 23.20 2.34 -5.18
CA VAL A 9 22.23 3.00 -4.29
C VAL A 9 21.02 3.28 -5.17
N TRP A 10 19.98 2.46 -5.03
CA TRP A 10 18.69 2.72 -5.66
C TRP A 10 18.09 3.97 -5.00
N LEU A 11 18.28 5.13 -5.62
CA LEU A 11 17.58 6.35 -5.25
C LEU A 11 16.10 6.15 -5.62
N THR A 12 15.27 5.88 -4.64
CA THR A 12 13.82 5.87 -4.82
C THR A 12 13.33 7.31 -4.83
N THR A 13 12.64 7.70 -5.89
CA THR A 13 12.05 9.04 -6.00
C THR A 13 10.69 9.05 -5.32
N GLU A 14 10.51 9.95 -4.37
CA GLU A 14 9.27 10.13 -3.63
C GLU A 14 8.70 11.52 -3.88
N ILE A 15 7.41 11.58 -4.17
CA ILE A 15 6.69 12.85 -4.28
C ILE A 15 6.03 13.13 -2.94
N PHE A 16 6.29 14.33 -2.42
CA PHE A 16 5.63 14.86 -1.25
C PHE A 16 4.74 16.04 -1.65
N VAL A 17 3.45 15.95 -1.36
CA VAL A 17 2.43 16.94 -1.73
C VAL A 17 1.86 17.56 -0.46
N ASP A 18 2.19 18.81 -0.20
CA ASP A 18 1.72 19.55 0.98
C ASP A 18 1.81 21.06 0.70
N ASP A 19 0.80 21.82 1.04
CA ASP A 19 0.79 23.28 0.88
C ASP A 19 1.59 24.02 1.96
N ASP A 20 1.93 23.35 3.08
CA ASP A 20 2.84 23.88 4.11
C ASP A 20 4.30 23.53 3.77
N ASN A 21 5.00 24.50 3.18
CA ASN A 21 6.40 24.36 2.81
C ASN A 21 7.32 23.99 4.00
N ASN A 22 7.04 24.42 5.21
CA ASN A 22 7.89 24.12 6.38
C ASN A 22 7.79 22.63 6.74
N ILE A 23 6.58 22.08 6.68
CA ILE A 23 6.36 20.65 6.92
C ILE A 23 6.99 19.84 5.78
N ALA A 24 6.77 20.25 4.54
CA ALA A 24 7.33 19.61 3.36
C ALA A 24 8.87 19.55 3.38
N GLU A 25 9.52 20.67 3.67
CA GLU A 25 10.99 20.73 3.76
C GLU A 25 11.53 19.89 4.92
N LEU A 26 10.85 19.89 6.07
CA LEU A 26 11.26 19.08 7.21
C LEU A 26 11.19 17.59 6.89
N ILE A 27 10.12 17.14 6.29
CA ILE A 27 9.94 15.72 5.89
C ILE A 27 10.97 15.34 4.82
N SER A 28 11.15 16.19 3.80
CA SER A 28 12.17 15.99 2.77
C SER A 28 13.56 15.83 3.37
N LEU A 29 13.91 16.66 4.38
CA LEU A 29 15.18 16.54 5.08
C LEU A 29 15.35 15.19 5.79
N TYR A 30 14.29 14.68 6.44
CA TYR A 30 14.34 13.37 7.10
C TYR A 30 14.46 12.23 6.09
N LEU A 31 13.70 12.28 5.01
CA LEU A 31 13.75 11.26 3.95
C LEU A 31 15.12 11.26 3.24
N THR A 32 15.67 12.44 2.93
CA THR A 32 16.98 12.56 2.30
C THR A 32 18.10 11.99 3.17
N LYS A 33 18.03 12.14 4.50
CA LYS A 33 18.98 11.50 5.44
C LYS A 33 18.93 9.97 5.39
N GLU A 34 17.82 9.41 4.95
CA GLU A 34 17.61 7.98 4.79
C GLU A 34 17.83 7.50 3.34
N CYS A 35 18.51 8.34 2.54
CA CYS A 35 18.86 8.07 1.14
C CYS A 35 17.66 7.99 0.19
N PHE A 36 16.56 8.68 0.48
CA PHE A 36 15.46 8.87 -0.45
C PHE A 36 15.66 10.15 -1.27
N ASP A 37 15.33 10.11 -2.55
CA ASP A 37 15.23 11.30 -3.39
C ASP A 37 13.81 11.85 -3.31
N THR A 38 13.66 13.13 -3.01
CA THR A 38 12.35 13.71 -2.73
C THR A 38 12.03 14.86 -3.67
N LYS A 39 10.80 14.86 -4.20
CA LYS A 39 10.23 15.97 -4.96
C LYS A 39 9.06 16.57 -4.18
N ILE A 40 9.18 17.83 -3.78
CA ILE A 40 8.11 18.59 -3.13
C ILE A 40 7.26 19.26 -4.20
N VAL A 41 5.94 19.18 -4.04
CA VAL A 41 4.93 19.91 -4.83
C VAL A 41 3.85 20.44 -3.88
N ASN A 42 3.24 21.58 -4.21
CA ASN A 42 2.43 22.34 -3.27
C ASN A 42 0.93 22.37 -3.59
N ASP A 43 0.53 21.80 -4.70
CA ASP A 43 -0.88 21.70 -5.08
C ASP A 43 -1.18 20.39 -5.82
N GLY A 44 -2.47 20.09 -5.98
CA GLY A 44 -2.92 18.83 -6.56
C GLY A 44 -2.67 18.71 -8.05
N GLU A 45 -2.74 19.82 -8.83
CA GLU A 45 -2.45 19.81 -10.25
C GLU A 45 -0.96 19.55 -10.50
N GLU A 46 -0.09 20.23 -9.74
CA GLU A 46 1.35 20.00 -9.80
C GLU A 46 1.71 18.57 -9.41
N ALA A 47 0.99 17.98 -8.44
CA ALA A 47 1.19 16.60 -8.03
C ALA A 47 0.93 15.61 -9.17
N LEU A 48 -0.12 15.80 -9.95
CA LEU A 48 -0.43 14.94 -11.10
C LEU A 48 0.61 15.09 -12.22
N ILE A 49 1.09 16.30 -12.48
CA ILE A 49 2.17 16.55 -13.45
C ILE A 49 3.47 15.88 -12.99
N ALA A 50 3.83 16.07 -11.72
CA ALA A 50 5.03 15.44 -11.15
C ALA A 50 4.94 13.92 -11.16
N PHE A 51 3.78 13.35 -10.85
CA PHE A 51 3.55 11.90 -10.94
C PHE A 51 3.88 11.36 -12.34
N GLU A 52 3.43 12.01 -13.39
CA GLU A 52 3.68 11.56 -14.77
C GLU A 52 5.16 11.77 -15.20
N GLN A 53 5.80 12.82 -14.70
CA GLN A 53 7.18 13.15 -15.07
C GLN A 53 8.22 12.30 -14.35
N TYR A 54 8.02 12.05 -13.06
CA TYR A 54 9.03 11.43 -12.20
C TYR A 54 8.79 9.94 -11.95
N ASN A 55 7.59 9.40 -12.26
CA ASN A 55 7.22 8.01 -12.00
C ASN A 55 7.64 7.55 -10.60
N PRO A 56 7.11 8.18 -9.54
CA PRO A 56 7.60 8.02 -8.17
C PRO A 56 7.39 6.60 -7.64
N ASN A 57 8.22 6.20 -6.69
CA ASN A 57 8.08 4.93 -6.00
C ASN A 57 7.07 5.01 -4.84
N LEU A 58 6.79 6.22 -4.34
CA LEU A 58 5.80 6.47 -3.30
C LEU A 58 5.33 7.92 -3.36
N ILE A 59 4.08 8.17 -2.97
CA ILE A 59 3.49 9.49 -2.84
C ILE A 59 3.05 9.69 -1.39
N LEU A 60 3.55 10.74 -0.75
CA LEU A 60 3.01 11.29 0.49
C LEU A 60 2.06 12.41 0.13
N LEU A 61 0.79 12.32 0.51
CA LEU A 61 -0.27 13.15 -0.02
C LEU A 61 -1.10 13.79 1.08
N ASP A 62 -1.00 15.11 1.23
CA ASP A 62 -1.94 15.84 2.06
C ASP A 62 -3.34 15.82 1.45
N LEU A 63 -4.35 15.71 2.28
CA LEU A 63 -5.75 15.78 1.87
C LEU A 63 -6.23 17.22 1.62
N MET A 64 -5.67 18.18 2.35
CA MET A 64 -6.10 19.58 2.34
C MET A 64 -5.23 20.40 1.40
N LEU A 65 -5.30 20.11 0.10
CA LEU A 65 -4.56 20.83 -0.91
C LEU A 65 -5.40 21.96 -1.54
N PRO A 66 -4.78 23.06 -1.97
CA PRO A 66 -5.45 24.04 -2.81
C PRO A 66 -5.73 23.47 -4.22
N GLY A 67 -6.81 23.93 -4.85
CA GLY A 67 -7.20 23.46 -6.18
C GLY A 67 -7.83 22.07 -6.14
N ILE A 68 -7.14 21.07 -6.64
CA ILE A 68 -7.55 19.66 -6.57
C ILE A 68 -7.16 19.08 -5.23
N ASP A 69 -8.13 18.58 -4.47
CA ASP A 69 -7.90 17.98 -3.17
C ASP A 69 -7.14 16.62 -3.26
N GLY A 70 -6.57 16.19 -2.13
CA GLY A 70 -5.80 14.94 -2.08
C GLY A 70 -6.62 13.70 -2.41
N TYR A 71 -7.93 13.70 -2.18
CA TYR A 71 -8.79 12.59 -2.56
C TYR A 71 -8.90 12.45 -4.08
N GLN A 72 -9.01 13.57 -4.79
CA GLN A 72 -9.07 13.57 -6.24
C GLN A 72 -7.70 13.18 -6.83
N VAL A 73 -6.60 13.71 -6.30
CA VAL A 73 -5.24 13.28 -6.71
C VAL A 73 -5.09 11.77 -6.57
N CYS A 74 -5.50 11.20 -5.44
CA CYS A 74 -5.44 9.75 -5.22
C CYS A 74 -6.24 8.97 -6.28
N ARG A 75 -7.46 9.39 -6.60
CA ARG A 75 -8.29 8.75 -7.64
C ARG A 75 -7.63 8.80 -9.02
N GLU A 76 -7.10 9.96 -9.40
CA GLU A 76 -6.45 10.16 -10.71
C GLU A 76 -5.19 9.29 -10.85
N VAL A 77 -4.37 9.23 -9.79
CA VAL A 77 -3.18 8.37 -9.75
C VAL A 77 -3.59 6.90 -9.83
N ARG A 78 -4.61 6.48 -9.06
CA ARG A 78 -5.10 5.08 -9.04
C ARG A 78 -5.71 4.64 -10.36
N ALA A 79 -6.27 5.55 -11.13
CA ALA A 79 -6.74 5.26 -12.49
C ALA A 79 -5.60 4.91 -13.47
N LYS A 80 -4.37 5.33 -13.17
CA LYS A 80 -3.20 5.18 -14.04
C LYS A 80 -2.17 4.17 -13.53
N ALA A 81 -1.98 4.07 -12.20
CA ALA A 81 -0.92 3.24 -11.62
C ALA A 81 -1.21 2.82 -10.17
N ASN A 82 -0.49 1.79 -9.71
CA ASN A 82 -0.53 1.29 -8.33
C ASN A 82 0.65 1.75 -7.47
N VAL A 83 1.16 2.95 -7.72
CA VAL A 83 2.19 3.53 -6.85
C VAL A 83 1.68 3.63 -5.40
N PRO A 84 2.48 3.32 -4.37
CA PRO A 84 2.05 3.47 -2.98
C PRO A 84 1.68 4.91 -2.65
N ILE A 85 0.57 5.10 -1.93
CA ILE A 85 0.12 6.41 -1.45
C ILE A 85 -0.10 6.33 0.05
N ILE A 86 0.59 7.20 0.80
CA ILE A 86 0.32 7.45 2.21
C ILE A 86 -0.38 8.81 2.32
N MET A 87 -1.60 8.82 2.81
CA MET A 87 -2.35 10.05 3.03
C MET A 87 -2.00 10.68 4.35
N LEU A 88 -1.82 12.01 4.35
CA LEU A 88 -1.58 12.83 5.52
C LEU A 88 -2.79 13.73 5.74
N SER A 89 -3.26 13.90 6.97
CA SER A 89 -4.40 14.76 7.25
C SER A 89 -4.36 15.39 8.63
N ALA A 90 -4.77 16.64 8.72
CA ALA A 90 -5.03 17.33 9.99
C ALA A 90 -6.40 16.94 10.59
N LYS A 91 -7.28 16.32 9.81
CA LYS A 91 -8.62 15.92 10.25
C LYS A 91 -8.58 14.53 10.88
N GLY A 92 -8.95 14.44 12.14
CA GLY A 92 -9.01 13.20 12.91
C GLY A 92 -10.35 12.45 12.80
N GLU A 93 -11.21 12.78 11.84
CA GLU A 93 -12.48 12.09 11.70
C GLU A 93 -12.28 10.71 11.09
N ILE A 94 -12.93 9.72 11.70
CA ILE A 94 -12.90 8.31 11.21
C ILE A 94 -13.37 8.23 9.76
N PHE A 95 -14.30 9.12 9.37
CA PHE A 95 -14.84 9.19 8.01
C PHE A 95 -13.76 9.53 6.97
N ASP A 96 -12.89 10.51 7.24
CA ASP A 96 -11.82 10.92 6.32
C ASP A 96 -10.82 9.79 6.09
N LYS A 97 -10.49 9.05 7.16
CA LYS A 97 -9.60 7.90 7.10
C LYS A 97 -10.21 6.76 6.27
N VAL A 98 -11.46 6.41 6.52
CA VAL A 98 -12.15 5.35 5.77
C VAL A 98 -12.26 5.73 4.30
N LEU A 99 -12.64 6.99 4.00
CA LEU A 99 -12.73 7.48 2.62
C LEU A 99 -11.39 7.43 1.90
N GLY A 100 -10.29 7.88 2.54
CA GLY A 100 -8.95 7.82 1.95
C GLY A 100 -8.51 6.40 1.59
N LEU A 101 -8.74 5.46 2.49
CA LEU A 101 -8.46 4.05 2.26
C LEU A 101 -9.40 3.45 1.18
N GLU A 102 -10.67 3.82 1.16
CA GLU A 102 -11.61 3.40 0.10
C GLU A 102 -11.22 3.91 -1.28
N LEU A 103 -10.58 5.07 -1.37
CA LEU A 103 -10.10 5.64 -2.63
C LEU A 103 -8.78 5.05 -3.13
N GLY A 104 -8.11 4.24 -2.32
CA GLY A 104 -6.93 3.52 -2.78
C GLY A 104 -5.63 3.83 -2.04
N ALA A 105 -5.64 4.66 -0.99
CA ALA A 105 -4.47 4.85 -0.16
C ALA A 105 -4.02 3.54 0.51
N ASP A 106 -2.73 3.35 0.62
CA ASP A 106 -2.12 2.18 1.27
C ASP A 106 -2.02 2.38 2.78
N ASP A 107 -1.81 3.61 3.22
CA ASP A 107 -1.77 3.99 4.62
C ASP A 107 -2.30 5.42 4.83
N TYR A 108 -2.54 5.78 6.08
CA TYR A 108 -3.07 7.07 6.49
C TYR A 108 -2.43 7.52 7.80
N MET A 109 -1.95 8.75 7.86
CA MET A 109 -1.37 9.35 9.07
C MET A 109 -2.06 10.66 9.43
N MET A 110 -2.22 10.90 10.74
CA MET A 110 -2.75 12.17 11.26
C MET A 110 -1.63 13.15 11.55
N LYS A 111 -1.81 14.41 11.14
CA LYS A 111 -1.01 15.54 11.60
C LYS A 111 -1.49 16.00 13.00
N PRO A 112 -0.61 16.35 13.95
CA PRO A 112 0.86 16.26 13.84
C PRO A 112 1.36 14.82 14.03
N PHE A 113 2.38 14.44 13.28
CA PHE A 113 3.01 13.11 13.36
C PHE A 113 4.50 13.23 13.71
N ASP A 114 5.05 12.17 14.28
CA ASP A 114 6.49 12.05 14.48
C ASP A 114 7.18 11.73 13.15
N SER A 115 8.24 12.48 12.82
CA SER A 115 8.98 12.28 11.57
C SER A 115 9.64 10.89 11.47
N LYS A 116 10.04 10.29 12.61
CA LYS A 116 10.58 8.92 12.62
C LYS A 116 9.50 7.89 12.32
N GLU A 117 8.28 8.14 12.82
CA GLU A 117 7.12 7.29 12.48
C GLU A 117 6.83 7.34 10.98
N LEU A 118 6.81 8.54 10.39
CA LEU A 118 6.61 8.70 8.95
C LEU A 118 7.67 7.94 8.15
N VAL A 119 8.96 8.14 8.46
CA VAL A 119 10.06 7.44 7.80
C VAL A 119 9.93 5.92 7.94
N ALA A 120 9.58 5.43 9.12
CA ALA A 120 9.38 4.00 9.35
C ALA A 120 8.23 3.44 8.48
N ARG A 121 7.14 4.19 8.33
CA ARG A 121 6.01 3.81 7.45
C ARG A 121 6.39 3.83 5.97
N VAL A 122 7.08 4.87 5.53
CA VAL A 122 7.61 4.95 4.15
C VAL A 122 8.49 3.75 3.85
N LYS A 123 9.47 3.44 4.69
CA LYS A 123 10.33 2.25 4.54
C LYS A 123 9.54 0.95 4.53
N ALA A 124 8.55 0.81 5.41
CA ALA A 124 7.71 -0.38 5.49
C ALA A 124 6.88 -0.57 4.21
N VAL A 125 6.37 0.50 3.66
CA VAL A 125 5.62 0.49 2.40
C VAL A 125 6.55 0.15 1.24
N LEU A 126 7.66 0.89 1.06
CA LEU A 126 8.60 0.70 -0.06
C LEU A 126 9.27 -0.68 -0.08
N ARG A 127 9.62 -1.24 1.08
CA ARG A 127 10.19 -2.59 1.17
C ARG A 127 9.34 -3.66 0.49
N ARG A 128 8.05 -3.44 0.40
CA ARG A 128 7.08 -4.35 -0.22
C ARG A 128 7.00 -4.19 -1.73
N TYR A 129 7.45 -3.03 -2.24
CA TYR A 129 7.49 -2.71 -3.67
C TYR A 129 8.82 -3.00 -4.34
N GLN A 130 9.89 -3.25 -3.56
CA GLN A 130 11.17 -3.62 -4.16
C GLN A 130 11.04 -5.01 -4.76
N PRO A 131 11.34 -5.19 -6.06
CA PRO A 131 11.49 -6.52 -6.61
C PRO A 131 12.58 -7.20 -5.78
N VAL A 132 12.24 -8.35 -5.22
CA VAL A 132 13.24 -9.19 -4.56
C VAL A 132 14.36 -9.44 -5.58
N LYS A 133 15.58 -8.96 -5.31
CA LYS A 133 16.75 -9.30 -6.13
C LYS A 133 16.79 -10.81 -6.21
N THR A 134 16.56 -11.31 -7.40
CA THR A 134 16.67 -12.72 -7.75
C THR A 134 18.15 -13.10 -7.76
N GLU A 135 18.69 -13.45 -6.61
CA GLU A 135 19.80 -14.38 -6.55
C GLU A 135 19.27 -15.65 -5.89
N GLU A 136 19.37 -16.71 -6.66
CA GLU A 136 18.95 -18.09 -6.39
C GLU A 136 17.47 -18.38 -6.69
N VAL A 137 17.29 -19.25 -7.67
CA VAL A 137 16.06 -19.97 -7.99
C VAL A 137 15.66 -20.81 -6.77
N ILE A 138 14.97 -20.19 -5.82
CA ILE A 138 14.25 -20.88 -4.78
C ILE A 138 12.86 -21.19 -5.35
N PRO A 139 12.43 -22.44 -5.40
CA PRO A 139 11.11 -22.77 -5.96
C PRO A 139 10.03 -22.02 -5.19
N ASP A 140 9.13 -21.45 -5.91
CA ASP A 140 7.80 -20.85 -5.66
C ASP A 140 7.21 -20.91 -4.23
N LEU A 141 8.01 -20.55 -3.19
CA LEU A 141 7.66 -20.70 -1.77
C LEU A 141 6.58 -19.71 -1.29
N LYS A 142 6.22 -18.71 -2.10
CA LYS A 142 5.21 -17.70 -1.76
C LYS A 142 4.13 -17.58 -2.84
N CYS A 143 3.74 -18.71 -3.40
CA CYS A 143 2.65 -18.79 -4.36
C CYS A 143 1.55 -19.70 -3.84
N VAL A 144 0.31 -19.23 -3.88
CA VAL A 144 -0.88 -20.01 -3.54
C VAL A 144 -1.75 -20.13 -4.78
N LYS A 145 -2.20 -21.36 -5.06
CA LYS A 145 -3.00 -21.66 -6.24
C LYS A 145 -4.30 -22.34 -5.84
N TYR A 146 -5.39 -21.79 -6.31
CA TYR A 146 -6.73 -22.36 -6.26
C TYR A 146 -7.31 -22.39 -7.66
N GLU A 147 -8.42 -23.06 -7.85
CA GLU A 147 -9.13 -23.02 -9.12
C GLU A 147 -9.46 -21.58 -9.52
N ASP A 148 -9.05 -21.18 -10.72
CA ASP A 148 -9.19 -19.82 -11.26
C ASP A 148 -8.53 -18.68 -10.45
N LEU A 149 -7.70 -18.98 -9.44
CA LEU A 149 -7.00 -17.97 -8.65
C LEU A 149 -5.54 -18.39 -8.39
N VAL A 150 -4.61 -17.55 -8.81
CA VAL A 150 -3.18 -17.68 -8.50
C VAL A 150 -2.71 -16.40 -7.83
N ILE A 151 -2.17 -16.52 -6.63
CA ILE A 151 -1.64 -15.40 -5.85
C ILE A 151 -0.15 -15.64 -5.66
N ASN A 152 0.68 -14.75 -6.18
CA ASN A 152 2.13 -14.84 -6.03
C ASN A 152 2.66 -13.60 -5.31
N LEU A 153 3.06 -13.77 -4.06
CA LEU A 153 3.62 -12.71 -3.23
C LEU A 153 5.06 -12.38 -3.62
N SER A 154 5.79 -13.31 -4.25
CA SER A 154 7.19 -13.07 -4.61
C SER A 154 7.34 -12.04 -5.73
N ASN A 155 6.42 -12.01 -6.68
CA ASN A 155 6.40 -11.06 -7.79
C ASN A 155 5.20 -10.11 -7.76
N TYR A 156 4.45 -10.08 -6.65
CA TYR A 156 3.27 -9.24 -6.44
C TYR A 156 2.25 -9.33 -7.59
N SER A 157 1.94 -10.54 -8.03
CA SER A 157 0.96 -10.78 -9.09
C SER A 157 -0.23 -11.61 -8.63
N VAL A 158 -1.40 -11.29 -9.16
CA VAL A 158 -2.63 -12.07 -9.00
C VAL A 158 -3.20 -12.35 -10.37
N ILE A 159 -3.52 -13.62 -10.61
CA ILE A 159 -4.26 -14.07 -11.80
C ILE A 159 -5.61 -14.60 -11.31
N TYR A 160 -6.69 -14.05 -11.83
CA TYR A 160 -8.05 -14.49 -11.55
C TYR A 160 -8.80 -14.74 -12.84
N MET A 161 -9.44 -15.91 -12.96
CA MET A 161 -10.12 -16.36 -14.19
C MET A 161 -9.23 -16.25 -15.44
N GLY A 162 -7.93 -16.58 -15.30
CA GLY A 162 -6.94 -16.52 -16.36
C GLY A 162 -6.45 -15.11 -16.75
N GLN A 163 -6.92 -14.07 -16.07
CA GLN A 163 -6.51 -12.68 -16.33
C GLN A 163 -5.72 -12.09 -15.16
N ALA A 164 -4.72 -11.27 -15.48
CA ALA A 164 -3.98 -10.52 -14.46
C ALA A 164 -4.90 -9.48 -13.83
N VAL A 165 -4.96 -9.48 -12.49
CA VAL A 165 -5.70 -8.50 -11.71
C VAL A 165 -4.72 -7.52 -11.09
N ASP A 166 -4.92 -6.25 -11.38
CA ASP A 166 -4.16 -5.18 -10.80
C ASP A 166 -4.58 -4.97 -9.34
N MET A 167 -3.64 -5.19 -8.41
CA MET A 167 -3.93 -5.24 -6.99
C MET A 167 -2.85 -4.49 -6.18
N PRO A 168 -3.24 -3.44 -5.43
CA PRO A 168 -2.33 -2.77 -4.53
C PRO A 168 -1.69 -3.74 -3.52
N PRO A 169 -0.44 -3.51 -3.11
CA PRO A 169 0.29 -4.46 -2.26
C PRO A 169 -0.43 -4.89 -1.00
N LYS A 170 -1.07 -3.97 -0.29
CA LYS A 170 -1.80 -4.32 0.95
C LYS A 170 -3.00 -5.24 0.70
N GLU A 171 -3.67 -5.07 -0.42
CA GLU A 171 -4.75 -5.96 -0.83
C GLU A 171 -4.19 -7.34 -1.18
N LEU A 172 -3.08 -7.39 -1.93
CA LEU A 172 -2.43 -8.64 -2.30
C LEU A 172 -1.86 -9.37 -1.07
N GLU A 173 -1.17 -8.66 -0.18
CA GLU A 173 -0.63 -9.23 1.06
C GLU A 173 -1.75 -9.82 1.94
N LEU A 174 -2.86 -9.09 2.09
CA LEU A 174 -4.02 -9.54 2.84
C LEU A 174 -4.64 -10.78 2.22
N LEU A 175 -4.85 -10.77 0.90
CA LEU A 175 -5.38 -11.92 0.17
C LEU A 175 -4.47 -13.13 0.28
N TYR A 176 -3.15 -12.95 0.07
CA TYR A 176 -2.17 -14.01 0.19
C TYR A 176 -2.15 -14.60 1.60
N PHE A 177 -2.15 -13.76 2.63
CA PHE A 177 -2.12 -14.21 4.02
C PHE A 177 -3.33 -15.07 4.36
N LEU A 178 -4.53 -14.64 3.99
CA LEU A 178 -5.76 -15.38 4.20
C LEU A 178 -5.76 -16.70 3.39
N ALA A 179 -5.38 -16.64 2.13
CA ALA A 179 -5.36 -17.80 1.22
C ALA A 179 -4.27 -18.82 1.58
N SER A 180 -3.19 -18.40 2.24
CA SER A 180 -2.13 -19.30 2.71
C SER A 180 -2.54 -20.12 3.93
N SER A 181 -3.66 -19.77 4.58
CA SER A 181 -4.20 -20.47 5.74
C SER A 181 -5.70 -20.73 5.55
N PRO A 182 -6.07 -21.58 4.58
CA PRO A 182 -7.46 -21.85 4.24
C PRO A 182 -8.25 -22.34 5.42
N ASN A 183 -9.51 -21.92 5.51
CA ASN A 183 -10.46 -22.25 6.56
C ASN A 183 -10.09 -21.76 7.97
N GLN A 184 -8.95 -21.08 8.15
CA GLN A 184 -8.60 -20.44 9.40
C GLN A 184 -9.24 -19.06 9.53
N VAL A 185 -9.85 -18.79 10.69
CA VAL A 185 -10.43 -17.47 11.00
C VAL A 185 -9.38 -16.60 11.65
N PHE A 186 -9.26 -15.36 11.15
CA PHE A 186 -8.41 -14.32 11.72
C PHE A 186 -9.26 -13.15 12.18
N THR A 187 -8.96 -12.62 13.36
CA THR A 187 -9.62 -11.39 13.83
C THR A 187 -9.10 -10.18 13.05
N ARG A 188 -9.84 -9.08 13.12
CA ARG A 188 -9.42 -7.83 12.50
C ARG A 188 -8.09 -7.32 13.04
N GLU A 189 -7.89 -7.47 14.36
CA GLU A 189 -6.66 -7.10 15.04
C GLU A 189 -5.48 -7.94 14.53
N GLN A 190 -5.66 -9.27 14.46
CA GLN A 190 -4.61 -10.15 13.93
C GLN A 190 -4.24 -9.82 12.49
N LEU A 191 -5.21 -9.53 11.63
CA LEU A 191 -4.98 -9.13 10.25
C LEU A 191 -4.29 -7.76 10.17
N LEU A 192 -4.69 -6.81 11.02
CA LEU A 192 -4.06 -5.51 11.10
C LEU A 192 -2.59 -5.64 11.49
N ASP A 193 -2.29 -6.38 12.55
CA ASP A 193 -0.93 -6.60 13.04
C ASP A 193 -0.04 -7.29 12.00
N HIS A 194 -0.55 -8.32 11.32
CA HIS A 194 0.24 -9.06 10.32
C HIS A 194 0.51 -8.27 9.05
N ILE A 195 -0.46 -7.50 8.56
CA ILE A 195 -0.37 -6.84 7.27
C ILE A 195 0.18 -5.41 7.41
N TRP A 196 -0.16 -4.70 8.48
CA TRP A 196 0.30 -3.31 8.73
C TRP A 196 1.39 -3.21 9.80
N GLY A 197 1.53 -4.21 10.66
CA GLY A 197 2.54 -4.29 11.72
C GLY A 197 2.00 -3.85 13.08
N TYR A 198 2.64 -4.33 14.16
CA TYR A 198 2.24 -4.04 15.56
C TYR A 198 2.30 -2.56 15.93
N GLU A 199 3.13 -1.78 15.25
CA GLU A 199 3.26 -0.33 15.50
C GLU A 199 2.22 0.50 14.75
N TYR A 200 1.34 -0.16 13.99
CA TYR A 200 0.29 0.54 13.26
C TYR A 200 -0.81 1.01 14.20
N ILE A 201 -0.82 2.31 14.51
CA ILE A 201 -1.84 2.97 15.35
C ILE A 201 -3.10 3.25 14.52
N GLY A 202 -3.54 2.26 13.74
CA GLY A 202 -4.70 2.37 12.89
C GLY A 202 -5.95 1.69 13.46
N ASP A 203 -7.09 2.02 12.86
CA ASP A 203 -8.37 1.39 13.17
C ASP A 203 -8.47 0.04 12.45
N THR A 204 -9.04 -0.97 13.12
CA THR A 204 -9.33 -2.28 12.54
C THR A 204 -10.26 -2.23 11.32
N ARG A 205 -11.01 -1.15 11.14
CA ARG A 205 -11.81 -0.86 9.93
C ARG A 205 -10.97 -0.79 8.66
N THR A 206 -9.67 -0.52 8.76
CA THR A 206 -8.74 -0.61 7.63
C THR A 206 -8.82 -1.98 6.96
N VAL A 207 -8.93 -3.04 7.74
CA VAL A 207 -9.10 -4.41 7.22
C VAL A 207 -10.40 -4.57 6.44
N ASP A 208 -11.51 -4.04 6.99
CA ASP A 208 -12.83 -4.15 6.36
C ASP A 208 -12.84 -3.47 4.97
N VAL A 209 -12.21 -2.31 4.87
CA VAL A 209 -12.08 -1.57 3.60
C VAL A 209 -11.30 -2.38 2.56
N HIS A 210 -10.18 -2.98 2.95
CA HIS A 210 -9.37 -3.78 2.03
C HIS A 210 -10.07 -5.08 1.62
N VAL A 211 -10.79 -5.73 2.53
CA VAL A 211 -11.62 -6.91 2.20
C VAL A 211 -12.72 -6.54 1.23
N LYS A 212 -13.39 -5.40 1.41
CA LYS A 212 -14.40 -4.90 0.47
C LYS A 212 -13.82 -4.76 -0.94
N ARG A 213 -12.65 -4.13 -1.08
CA ARG A 213 -11.98 -3.95 -2.37
C ARG A 213 -11.54 -5.26 -3.00
N LEU A 214 -11.03 -6.20 -2.21
CA LEU A 214 -10.72 -7.53 -2.68
C LEU A 214 -11.95 -8.18 -3.31
N ARG A 215 -13.11 -8.11 -2.65
CA ARG A 215 -14.38 -8.65 -3.16
C ARG A 215 -14.93 -7.93 -4.39
N GLU A 216 -14.51 -6.70 -4.63
CA GLU A 216 -14.85 -5.98 -5.86
C GLU A 216 -14.04 -6.50 -7.06
N LYS A 217 -12.79 -6.90 -6.83
CA LYS A 217 -11.84 -7.38 -7.85
C LYS A 217 -11.93 -8.88 -8.12
N ILE A 218 -12.10 -9.67 -7.06
CA ILE A 218 -12.25 -11.12 -7.14
C ILE A 218 -13.61 -11.51 -6.53
N LYS A 219 -14.41 -12.24 -7.29
CA LYS A 219 -15.70 -12.74 -6.81
C LYS A 219 -15.56 -14.13 -6.22
N ASP A 220 -16.49 -14.51 -5.35
CA ASP A 220 -16.52 -15.85 -4.79
C ASP A 220 -16.60 -16.89 -5.90
N HIS A 221 -15.82 -17.93 -5.75
CA HIS A 221 -15.82 -19.11 -6.61
C HIS A 221 -16.65 -20.24 -5.96
N ALA A 222 -17.05 -21.25 -6.74
CA ALA A 222 -17.78 -22.41 -6.23
C ALA A 222 -16.97 -23.13 -5.11
N ASN A 223 -15.65 -23.25 -5.32
CA ASN A 223 -14.75 -24.00 -4.46
C ASN A 223 -14.02 -23.17 -3.39
N TRP A 224 -14.08 -21.85 -3.46
CA TRP A 224 -13.49 -20.96 -2.47
C TRP A 224 -14.20 -19.62 -2.37
N SER A 225 -14.06 -18.95 -1.21
CA SER A 225 -14.60 -17.61 -1.03
C SER A 225 -13.84 -16.84 0.06
N LEU A 226 -13.85 -15.52 -0.04
CA LEU A 226 -13.38 -14.64 1.02
C LEU A 226 -14.55 -14.37 2.00
N ALA A 227 -14.66 -15.19 3.05
CA ALA A 227 -15.80 -15.23 3.94
C ALA A 227 -15.65 -14.31 5.15
N THR A 228 -16.78 -13.70 5.57
CA THR A 228 -16.89 -12.97 6.84
C THR A 228 -17.37 -13.90 7.94
N VAL A 229 -16.66 -13.91 9.07
CA VAL A 229 -17.13 -14.54 10.29
C VAL A 229 -17.66 -13.44 11.21
N TRP A 230 -18.97 -13.33 11.29
CA TRP A 230 -19.66 -12.24 11.97
C TRP A 230 -19.21 -12.08 13.43
N GLY A 231 -18.90 -10.87 13.82
CA GLY A 231 -18.42 -10.54 15.16
C GLY A 231 -16.96 -10.91 15.44
N ILE A 232 -16.25 -11.59 14.51
CA ILE A 232 -14.88 -12.03 14.70
C ILE A 232 -13.95 -11.41 13.64
N GLY A 233 -14.11 -11.76 12.35
CA GLY A 233 -13.17 -11.32 11.33
C GLY A 233 -13.40 -12.00 9.99
N TYR A 234 -12.32 -12.50 9.39
CA TYR A 234 -12.33 -13.03 8.03
C TYR A 234 -11.60 -14.36 7.92
N LYS A 235 -11.95 -15.13 6.90
CA LYS A 235 -11.23 -16.34 6.48
C LYS A 235 -11.27 -16.48 4.96
N PHE A 236 -10.29 -17.16 4.39
CA PHE A 236 -10.38 -17.71 3.05
C PHE A 236 -10.96 -19.12 3.17
N GLU A 237 -12.20 -19.27 2.75
CA GLU A 237 -12.93 -20.54 2.85
C GLU A 237 -12.69 -21.35 1.59
N VAL A 238 -12.29 -22.60 1.78
CA VAL A 238 -12.16 -23.59 0.72
C VAL A 238 -13.21 -24.69 0.97
N ARG A 239 -13.92 -25.03 -0.07
CA ARG A 239 -14.97 -26.06 -0.06
C ARG A 239 -14.48 -27.26 -0.85
N ASP A 240 -14.68 -28.44 -0.28
CA ASP A 240 -14.40 -29.74 -0.94
C ASP A 240 -15.45 -30.05 -1.99
#